data_c33a8b3af24d22749d3005a264fdba25
#
_entry.id   c33a8b3af24d22749d3005a264fdba25
#
_cell.length_a   1.000
_cell.length_b   1.000
_cell.length_c   1.000
_cell.angle_alpha   90.00
_cell.angle_beta   90.00
_cell.angle_gamma   90.00
#
_symmetry.space_group_name_H-M   'P 1'
#
loop_
_entity.id
_entity.type
_entity.pdbx_description
1 polymer ?
#
loop_
_entity_poly.entity_id
_entity_poly.type
_entity_poly.pdbx_seq_one_letter_code
_entity_poly.pdbx_strand_id
1 'polypeptide(L)'
;QRQMCIRDRDTGGNCGSQASTMIIRGLALDEISPKDFTKAWWKEIRVALLCSIALCSVNFIRILIQYHDPQVALVVSGTLMLTICMAKSLGCILPILAKILKLDPAIMASPLITTITDAFSILVYFNFALWYLSDRLI
;
A
#
# COMPACT_ATOMS: atom_id res chain seq x y z
N GLN A 1 -7.26 -18.53 1.57
CA GLN A 1 -6.07 -17.76 1.99
C GLN A 1 -5.23 -17.30 0.78
N ARG A 2 -4.86 -18.20 -0.15
CA ARG A 2 -4.02 -17.87 -1.31
C ARG A 2 -4.62 -16.78 -2.22
N GLN A 3 -5.92 -16.82 -2.49
CA GLN A 3 -6.62 -15.81 -3.30
C GLN A 3 -6.75 -14.46 -2.59
N MET A 4 -6.82 -14.43 -1.27
CA MET A 4 -6.81 -13.19 -0.49
C MET A 4 -5.47 -12.46 -0.59
N CYS A 5 -4.36 -13.15 -0.36
CA CYS A 5 -3.03 -12.56 -0.50
C CYS A 5 -2.77 -11.96 -1.88
N ILE A 6 -3.23 -12.62 -2.95
CA ILE A 6 -3.08 -12.13 -4.33
C ILE A 6 -3.85 -10.81 -4.52
N ARG A 7 -5.09 -10.73 -4.06
CA ARG A 7 -5.91 -9.51 -4.20
C ARG A 7 -5.39 -8.34 -3.38
N ASP A 8 -4.92 -8.59 -2.17
CA ASP A 8 -4.37 -7.55 -1.31
C ASP A 8 -3.07 -6.97 -1.91
N ARG A 9 -2.24 -7.82 -2.52
CA ARG A 9 -1.06 -7.41 -3.28
C ARG A 9 -1.43 -6.54 -4.48
N ASP A 10 -2.35 -7.00 -5.31
CA ASP A 10 -2.79 -6.28 -6.51
C ASP A 10 -3.36 -4.90 -6.13
N THR A 11 -4.13 -4.83 -5.06
CA THR A 11 -4.69 -3.57 -4.55
C THR A 11 -3.59 -2.62 -4.07
N GLY A 12 -2.62 -3.13 -3.30
CA GLY A 12 -1.47 -2.36 -2.83
C GLY A 12 -0.63 -1.84 -4.00
N GLY A 13 -0.26 -2.70 -4.94
CA GLY A 13 0.52 -2.34 -6.13
C GLY A 13 -0.16 -1.26 -6.97
N ASN A 14 -1.47 -1.37 -7.19
CA ASN A 14 -2.26 -0.38 -7.91
C ASN A 14 -2.31 0.97 -7.17
N CYS A 15 -2.51 0.96 -5.86
CA CYS A 15 -2.50 2.18 -5.05
C CYS A 15 -1.15 2.89 -5.06
N GLY A 16 -0.05 2.14 -4.99
CA GLY A 16 1.31 2.67 -5.07
C GLY A 16 1.62 3.27 -6.45
N SER A 17 1.26 2.57 -7.52
CA SER A 17 1.44 3.03 -8.90
C SER A 17 0.65 4.30 -9.20
N GLN A 18 -0.57 4.43 -8.69
CA GLN A 18 -1.36 5.66 -8.81
C GLN A 18 -0.69 6.84 -8.12
N ALA A 19 -0.20 6.66 -6.87
CA ALA A 19 0.52 7.70 -6.16
C ALA A 19 1.78 8.12 -6.92
N SER A 20 2.56 7.16 -7.41
CA SER A 20 3.76 7.41 -8.21
C SER A 20 3.46 8.21 -9.46
N THR A 21 2.44 7.84 -10.22
CA THR A 21 2.05 8.56 -11.44
C THR A 21 1.67 10.01 -11.16
N MET A 22 0.95 10.27 -10.06
CA MET A 22 0.60 11.63 -9.65
C MET A 22 1.83 12.45 -9.27
N ILE A 23 2.76 11.86 -8.53
CA ILE A 23 4.02 12.53 -8.15
C ILE A 23 4.91 12.79 -9.36
N ILE A 24 5.07 11.81 -10.26
CA ILE A 24 5.86 11.96 -11.49
C ILE A 24 5.31 13.11 -12.35
N ARG A 25 3.98 13.15 -12.51
CA ARG A 25 3.31 14.23 -13.23
C ARG A 25 3.57 15.58 -12.56
N GLY A 26 3.39 15.68 -11.24
CA GLY A 26 3.66 16.92 -10.51
C GLY A 26 5.13 17.38 -10.61
N LEU A 27 6.07 16.41 -10.61
CA LEU A 27 7.49 16.69 -10.82
C LEU A 27 7.82 17.14 -12.26
N ALA A 28 7.12 16.61 -13.26
CA ALA A 28 7.30 16.95 -14.66
C ALA A 28 6.72 18.34 -15.02
N LEU A 29 5.64 18.73 -14.34
CA LEU A 29 5.00 20.03 -14.51
C LEU A 29 5.59 21.12 -13.59
N ASP A 30 6.63 20.81 -12.83
CA ASP A 30 7.22 21.68 -11.80
C ASP A 30 6.22 22.18 -10.73
N GLU A 31 5.08 21.48 -10.59
CA GLU A 31 4.08 21.74 -9.55
C GLU A 31 4.53 21.24 -8.17
N ILE A 32 5.40 20.23 -8.14
CA ILE A 32 5.98 19.63 -6.93
C ILE A 32 7.49 19.73 -7.01
N SER A 33 8.09 20.40 -6.03
CA SER A 33 9.55 20.38 -5.88
C SER A 33 9.96 19.31 -4.87
N PRO A 34 11.19 18.76 -4.93
CA PRO A 34 11.69 17.84 -3.93
C PRO A 34 11.66 18.38 -2.49
N LYS A 35 11.62 19.72 -2.35
CA LYS A 35 11.50 20.40 -1.05
C LYS A 35 10.08 20.32 -0.46
N ASP A 36 9.07 20.13 -1.30
CA ASP A 36 7.66 20.01 -0.88
C ASP A 36 7.23 18.55 -0.62
N PHE A 37 8.20 17.65 -0.50
CA PHE A 37 7.99 16.22 -0.23
C PHE A 37 6.97 15.97 0.90
N THR A 38 7.13 16.65 2.03
CA THR A 38 6.29 16.45 3.21
C THR A 38 4.82 16.77 2.95
N LYS A 39 4.56 17.84 2.17
CA LYS A 39 3.19 18.23 1.79
C LYS A 39 2.55 17.20 0.85
N ALA A 40 3.31 16.76 -0.17
CA ALA A 40 2.86 15.75 -1.12
C ALA A 40 2.60 14.42 -0.43
N TRP A 41 3.51 13.96 0.43
CA TRP A 41 3.38 12.73 1.21
C TRP A 41 2.17 12.79 2.15
N TRP A 42 1.97 13.89 2.86
CA TRP A 42 0.83 14.05 3.76
C TRP A 42 -0.52 14.02 3.02
N LYS A 43 -0.56 14.61 1.82
CA LYS A 43 -1.73 14.53 0.95
C LYS A 43 -2.04 13.08 0.53
N GLU A 44 -1.02 12.34 0.10
CA GLU A 44 -1.17 10.94 -0.32
C GLU A 44 -1.58 10.03 0.84
N ILE A 45 -1.07 10.25 2.07
CA ILE A 45 -1.49 9.49 3.25
C ILE A 45 -2.97 9.70 3.58
N ARG A 46 -3.47 10.92 3.46
CA ARG A 46 -4.91 11.19 3.66
C ARG A 46 -5.77 10.44 2.64
N VAL A 47 -5.35 10.45 1.38
CA VAL A 47 -6.03 9.69 0.32
C VAL A 47 -5.92 8.19 0.60
N ALA A 48 -4.75 7.71 1.05
CA ALA A 48 -4.54 6.32 1.44
C ALA A 48 -5.52 5.88 2.53
N LEU A 49 -5.68 6.69 3.57
CA LEU A 49 -6.61 6.40 4.67
C LEU A 49 -8.07 6.30 4.20
N LEU A 50 -8.51 7.24 3.37
CA LEU A 50 -9.88 7.21 2.83
C LEU A 50 -10.11 5.98 1.95
N CYS A 51 -9.19 5.70 1.03
CA CYS A 51 -9.26 4.50 0.18
C CYS A 51 -9.20 3.20 1.00
N SER A 52 -8.32 3.15 2.01
CA SER A 52 -8.18 1.96 2.84
C SER A 52 -9.42 1.68 3.67
N ILE A 53 -10.06 2.70 4.25
CA ILE A 53 -11.31 2.55 4.99
C ILE A 53 -12.39 1.96 4.08
N ALA A 54 -12.57 2.51 2.87
CA ALA A 54 -13.57 2.01 1.93
C ALA A 54 -13.29 0.56 1.51
N LEU A 55 -12.06 0.25 1.12
CA LEU A 55 -11.68 -1.09 0.68
C LEU A 55 -11.70 -2.11 1.82
N CYS A 56 -11.23 -1.72 3.01
CA CYS A 56 -11.26 -2.58 4.20
C CYS A 56 -12.69 -2.89 4.63
N SER A 57 -13.62 -1.93 4.56
CA SER A 57 -15.02 -2.16 4.90
C SER A 57 -15.65 -3.20 3.99
N VAL A 58 -15.46 -3.07 2.67
CA VAL A 58 -15.97 -4.04 1.70
C VAL A 58 -15.33 -5.41 1.89
N ASN A 59 -14.01 -5.46 2.09
CA ASN A 59 -13.27 -6.71 2.29
C ASN A 59 -13.66 -7.39 3.60
N PHE A 60 -13.83 -6.63 4.67
CA PHE A 60 -14.28 -7.12 5.97
C PHE A 60 -15.65 -7.82 5.88
N ILE A 61 -16.64 -7.15 5.27
CA ILE A 61 -17.99 -7.71 5.07
C ILE A 61 -17.91 -8.99 4.25
N ARG A 62 -17.14 -8.99 3.16
CA ARG A 62 -16.95 -10.16 2.31
C ARG A 62 -16.36 -11.35 3.08
N ILE A 63 -15.30 -11.12 3.86
CA ILE A 63 -14.63 -12.16 4.62
C ILE A 63 -15.55 -12.70 5.72
N LEU A 64 -16.27 -11.82 6.38
CA LEU A 64 -17.24 -12.20 7.41
C LEU A 64 -18.33 -13.13 6.84
N ILE A 65 -18.84 -12.84 5.64
CA ILE A 65 -19.83 -13.69 4.96
C ILE A 65 -19.21 -15.04 4.56
N GLN A 66 -17.96 -15.04 4.10
CA GLN A 66 -17.33 -16.24 3.54
C GLN A 66 -16.79 -17.18 4.61
N TYR A 67 -16.24 -16.69 5.70
CA TYR A 67 -15.54 -17.48 6.72
C TYR A 67 -16.24 -17.50 8.09
N HIS A 68 -17.24 -16.64 8.31
CA HIS A 68 -17.99 -16.51 9.56
C HIS A 68 -17.11 -16.29 10.81
N ASP A 69 -15.85 -15.85 10.61
CA ASP A 69 -14.89 -15.58 11.67
C ASP A 69 -14.50 -14.09 11.65
N PRO A 70 -14.97 -13.29 12.63
CA PRO A 70 -14.69 -11.87 12.70
C PRO A 70 -13.21 -11.55 12.97
N GLN A 71 -12.49 -12.47 13.61
CA GLN A 71 -11.07 -12.27 13.91
C GLN A 71 -10.23 -12.35 12.63
N VAL A 72 -10.50 -13.34 11.78
CA VAL A 72 -9.85 -13.45 10.46
C VAL A 72 -10.16 -12.23 9.61
N ALA A 73 -11.41 -11.77 9.61
CA ALA A 73 -11.82 -10.57 8.89
C ALA A 73 -11.05 -9.32 9.34
N LEU A 74 -10.83 -9.17 10.65
CA LEU A 74 -10.09 -8.04 11.22
C LEU A 74 -8.61 -8.08 10.86
N VAL A 75 -7.96 -9.24 10.98
CA VAL A 75 -6.54 -9.43 10.64
C VAL A 75 -6.29 -9.11 9.18
N VAL A 76 -7.09 -9.66 8.26
CA VAL A 76 -6.92 -9.46 6.82
C VAL A 76 -7.21 -8.01 6.42
N SER A 77 -8.25 -7.40 6.98
CA SER A 77 -8.56 -5.99 6.70
C SER A 77 -7.49 -5.03 7.25
N GLY A 78 -6.96 -5.32 8.44
CA GLY A 78 -5.85 -4.56 9.03
C GLY A 78 -4.57 -4.67 8.19
N THR A 79 -4.25 -5.86 7.70
CA THR A 79 -3.11 -6.09 6.79
C THR A 79 -3.28 -5.31 5.49
N LEU A 80 -4.48 -5.32 4.90
CA LEU A 80 -4.78 -4.56 3.69
C LEU A 80 -4.59 -3.06 3.91
N MET A 81 -5.07 -2.52 5.03
CA MET A 81 -4.90 -1.11 5.37
C MET A 81 -3.42 -0.71 5.45
N LEU A 82 -2.60 -1.50 6.16
CA LEU A 82 -1.16 -1.26 6.26
C LEU A 82 -0.48 -1.34 4.89
N THR A 83 -0.83 -2.33 4.08
CA THR A 83 -0.29 -2.50 2.72
C THR A 83 -0.60 -1.28 1.84
N ILE A 84 -1.82 -0.76 1.88
CA ILE A 84 -2.21 0.43 1.10
C ILE A 84 -1.43 1.67 1.57
N CYS A 85 -1.31 1.90 2.88
CA CYS A 85 -0.56 3.03 3.42
C CYS A 85 0.92 2.97 3.04
N MET A 86 1.53 1.79 3.12
CA MET A 86 2.93 1.58 2.72
C MET A 86 3.12 1.75 1.22
N ALA A 87 2.23 1.18 0.40
CA ALA A 87 2.28 1.30 -1.05
C ALA A 87 2.20 2.77 -1.52
N LYS A 88 1.29 3.54 -0.93
CA LYS A 88 1.15 4.98 -1.20
C LYS A 88 2.39 5.77 -0.77
N SER A 89 2.96 5.45 0.39
CA SER A 89 4.20 6.07 0.85
C SER A 89 5.37 5.77 -0.09
N LEU A 90 5.55 4.52 -0.49
CA LEU A 90 6.59 4.12 -1.46
C LEU A 90 6.37 4.79 -2.83
N GLY A 91 5.12 4.84 -3.31
CA GLY A 91 4.76 5.52 -4.54
C GLY A 91 5.06 7.01 -4.54
N CYS A 92 5.09 7.65 -3.36
CA CYS A 92 5.49 9.04 -3.21
C CYS A 92 7.01 9.21 -3.09
N ILE A 93 7.66 8.35 -2.30
CA ILE A 93 9.10 8.44 -1.98
C ILE A 93 9.97 8.12 -3.19
N LEU A 94 9.68 7.02 -3.89
CA LEU A 94 10.56 6.51 -4.95
C LEU A 94 10.78 7.48 -6.12
N PRO A 95 9.74 8.13 -6.69
CA PRO A 95 9.94 9.09 -7.79
C PRO A 95 10.72 10.33 -7.37
N ILE A 96 10.51 10.81 -6.14
CA ILE A 96 11.22 11.98 -5.63
C ILE A 96 12.68 11.63 -5.38
N LEU A 97 12.96 10.44 -4.84
CA LEU A 97 14.32 9.95 -4.66
C LEU A 97 15.04 9.79 -6.01
N ALA A 98 14.35 9.24 -7.02
CA ALA A 98 14.89 9.13 -8.38
C ALA A 98 15.27 10.51 -8.93
N LYS A 99 14.42 11.52 -8.79
CA LYS A 99 14.72 12.90 -9.22
C LYS A 99 15.93 13.48 -8.49
N ILE A 100 16.07 13.23 -7.19
CA ILE A 100 17.25 13.67 -6.40
C ILE A 100 18.53 12.99 -6.89
N LEU A 101 18.46 11.70 -7.22
CA LEU A 101 19.57 10.91 -7.76
C LEU A 101 19.84 11.18 -9.26
N LYS A 102 19.10 12.11 -9.87
CA LYS A 102 19.17 12.42 -11.31
C LYS A 102 18.87 11.21 -12.21
N LEU A 103 18.08 10.28 -11.72
CA LEU A 103 17.52 9.17 -12.49
C LEU A 103 16.16 9.60 -13.06
N ASP A 104 15.73 8.93 -14.13
CA ASP A 104 14.40 9.17 -14.67
C ASP A 104 13.35 8.61 -13.71
N PRO A 105 12.48 9.47 -13.13
CA PRO A 105 11.43 9.00 -12.22
C PRO A 105 10.46 7.99 -12.86
N ALA A 106 10.30 8.01 -14.18
CA ALA A 106 9.42 7.10 -14.89
C ALA A 106 9.90 5.63 -14.86
N ILE A 107 11.21 5.41 -14.80
CA ILE A 107 11.79 4.05 -14.69
C ILE A 107 11.44 3.41 -13.34
N MET A 108 11.31 4.23 -12.30
CA MET A 108 10.98 3.77 -10.95
C MET A 108 9.47 3.57 -10.72
N ALA A 109 8.60 3.93 -11.72
CA ALA A 109 7.19 4.12 -11.42
C ALA A 109 6.43 2.83 -11.17
N SER A 110 6.36 1.89 -12.05
CA SER A 110 5.39 0.80 -11.86
C SER A 110 6.03 -0.54 -11.44
N PRO A 111 7.00 -1.10 -12.15
CA PRO A 111 7.49 -2.45 -11.84
C PRO A 111 8.21 -2.52 -10.49
N LEU A 112 8.98 -1.48 -10.14
CA LEU A 112 9.74 -1.46 -8.89
C LEU A 112 8.79 -1.29 -7.69
N ILE A 113 7.80 -0.40 -7.79
CA ILE A 113 6.81 -0.18 -6.73
C ILE A 113 6.01 -1.45 -6.47
N THR A 114 5.50 -2.11 -7.51
CA THR A 114 4.74 -3.34 -7.35
C THR A 114 5.57 -4.43 -6.71
N THR A 115 6.81 -4.63 -7.14
CA THR A 115 7.71 -5.65 -6.58
C THR A 115 8.01 -5.40 -5.10
N ILE A 116 8.33 -4.17 -4.72
CA ILE A 116 8.61 -3.81 -3.32
C ILE A 116 7.34 -3.93 -2.48
N THR A 117 6.21 -3.44 -2.99
CA THR A 117 4.92 -3.52 -2.29
C THR A 117 4.49 -4.98 -2.09
N ASP A 118 4.72 -5.83 -3.06
CA ASP A 118 4.42 -7.26 -3.00
C ASP A 118 5.25 -7.97 -1.93
N ALA A 119 6.56 -7.74 -1.93
CA ALA A 119 7.44 -8.29 -0.92
C ALA A 119 7.05 -7.83 0.50
N PHE A 120 6.72 -6.54 0.63
CA PHE A 120 6.32 -5.96 1.90
C PHE A 120 4.96 -6.49 2.38
N SER A 121 3.96 -6.61 1.50
CA SER A 121 2.65 -7.15 1.86
C SER A 121 2.73 -8.60 2.34
N ILE A 122 3.60 -9.41 1.74
CA ILE A 122 3.86 -10.77 2.20
C ILE A 122 4.47 -10.76 3.60
N LEU A 123 5.48 -9.93 3.86
CA LEU A 123 6.10 -9.81 5.18
C LEU A 123 5.10 -9.37 6.26
N VAL A 124 4.30 -8.36 5.98
CA VAL A 124 3.25 -7.87 6.89
C VAL A 124 2.23 -8.98 7.17
N TYR A 125 1.76 -9.66 6.14
CA TYR A 125 0.80 -10.74 6.28
C TYR A 125 1.34 -11.89 7.15
N PHE A 126 2.58 -12.33 6.91
CA PHE A 126 3.20 -13.39 7.72
C PHE A 126 3.41 -12.98 9.18
N ASN A 127 3.84 -11.74 9.43
CA ASN A 127 4.01 -11.25 10.80
C ASN A 127 2.66 -11.19 11.54
N PHE A 128 1.60 -10.72 10.91
CA PHE A 128 0.27 -10.73 11.50
C PHE A 128 -0.27 -12.14 11.73
N ALA A 129 -0.05 -13.05 10.77
CA ALA A 129 -0.46 -14.43 10.89
C ALA A 129 0.29 -15.15 12.04
N LEU A 130 1.59 -14.93 12.18
CA LEU A 130 2.40 -15.48 13.27
C LEU A 130 1.97 -14.91 14.62
N TRP A 131 1.74 -13.60 14.71
CA TRP A 131 1.24 -12.97 15.92
C TRP A 131 -0.11 -13.55 16.35
N TYR A 132 -1.02 -13.72 15.41
CA TYR A 132 -2.33 -14.30 15.64
C TYR A 132 -2.28 -15.78 16.05
N LEU A 133 -1.39 -16.58 15.41
CA LEU A 133 -1.20 -17.99 15.77
C LEU A 133 -0.53 -18.13 17.13
N SER A 134 0.41 -17.26 17.47
CA SER A 134 1.07 -17.26 18.79
C SER A 134 0.08 -17.05 19.92
N ASP A 135 -0.92 -16.19 19.72
CA ASP A 135 -1.97 -15.92 20.71
C ASP A 135 -2.98 -17.08 20.90
N ARG A 136 -3.01 -18.03 19.93
CA ARG A 136 -3.85 -19.25 20.01
C ARG A 136 -3.11 -20.51 20.49
N LEU A 137 -1.77 -20.48 20.49
CA LEU A 137 -0.95 -21.62 20.91
C LEU A 137 -0.50 -21.54 22.37
N ILE A 138 -0.75 -20.40 23.03
CA ILE A 138 -0.59 -20.18 24.47
C ILE A 138 -1.96 -20.19 25.14
#